data_f75710ab778bf150ed6a9d947fa320c7
#
_entry.id   f75710ab778bf150ed6a9d947fa320c7
#
_cell.length_a   1.000
_cell.length_b   1.000
_cell.length_c   1.000
_cell.angle_alpha   90.00
_cell.angle_beta   90.00
_cell.angle_gamma   90.00
#
_symmetry.space_group_name_H-M   'P 1'
#
loop_
_entity.id
_entity.type
_entity.pdbx_description
1 polymer ?
#
loop_
_entity_poly.entity_id
_entity_poly.type
_entity_poly.pdbx_seq_one_letter_code
_entity_poly.pdbx_strand_id
1 'polypeptide(L)'
;MPSTMLKKPVLLIILDGFGHREDDDHNAIKNAKMPHWNGLWNKYAHSFINASEEFVGLPQGQMGNSEVGHLNIGAGRIVQQDLERINSSIASGDFFKNAPLINAFKSLKENGKALHLLGLFSDGGVHSHLDHFYAMLKLAKQCDLKNVYVHPFLDGRDTPPKSALQYIEQLESHLKEIGIGKIASISGRYYAMDRDKRWPRIELAYNALTMGSPIHVTDPIDAIHKGYQREETDEFIKPTSILDENQQVITIKDGDAVVFMNYRSDRARQITDALLQDGFNAFERQKKINISHYFTLTQYDQNDKKSSAIFKPTSVNNSFGEYISKLGLKQLRIAETEKYPHVTFFFNGGNETVYEGEDRILVPSPQVATYDLKPEMSARSEEHTSELQSH
;
A
#
# COMPACT_ATOMS: atom_id res chain seq x y z
N MET A 1 53.73 11.30 -17.61
CA MET A 1 52.83 10.22 -17.17
C MET A 1 51.76 10.86 -16.32
N PRO A 2 50.47 10.75 -16.59
CA PRO A 2 49.49 11.29 -15.68
C PRO A 2 49.56 10.47 -14.38
N SER A 3 49.68 11.15 -13.26
CA SER A 3 49.59 10.58 -11.91
C SER A 3 48.21 9.89 -11.81
N THR A 4 48.20 8.56 -11.77
CA THR A 4 47.04 7.80 -11.35
C THR A 4 46.80 8.12 -9.88
N MET A 5 45.95 9.13 -9.61
CA MET A 5 45.40 9.30 -8.29
C MET A 5 44.68 7.99 -7.93
N LEU A 6 45.23 7.28 -6.95
CA LEU A 6 44.53 6.13 -6.35
C LEU A 6 43.14 6.62 -5.91
N LYS A 7 42.12 6.19 -6.55
CA LYS A 7 40.73 6.49 -6.17
C LYS A 7 40.52 5.87 -4.80
N LYS A 8 40.34 6.71 -3.77
CA LYS A 8 40.02 6.21 -2.40
C LYS A 8 38.59 5.66 -2.40
N PRO A 9 38.36 4.50 -1.80
CA PRO A 9 37.01 3.98 -1.64
C PRO A 9 36.18 4.90 -0.73
N VAL A 10 34.88 4.98 -0.99
CA VAL A 10 33.91 5.67 -0.14
C VAL A 10 33.08 4.60 0.54
N LEU A 11 32.96 4.67 1.85
CA LEU A 11 32.16 3.77 2.66
C LEU A 11 30.93 4.51 3.17
N LEU A 12 29.73 4.02 2.81
CA LEU A 12 28.46 4.44 3.37
C LEU A 12 28.01 3.39 4.40
N ILE A 13 27.93 3.79 5.67
CA ILE A 13 27.42 2.94 6.75
C ILE A 13 26.04 3.45 7.15
N ILE A 14 25.02 2.60 7.07
CA ILE A 14 23.66 2.89 7.50
C ILE A 14 23.40 2.18 8.83
N LEU A 15 23.28 2.95 9.91
CA LEU A 15 22.89 2.46 11.22
C LEU A 15 21.37 2.53 11.30
N ASP A 16 20.69 1.49 10.83
CA ASP A 16 19.23 1.46 10.73
C ASP A 16 18.58 1.44 12.11
N GLY A 17 17.60 2.31 12.32
CA GLY A 17 16.96 2.50 13.62
C GLY A 17 17.76 3.34 14.62
N PHE A 18 18.93 3.85 14.23
CA PHE A 18 19.78 4.69 15.09
C PHE A 18 19.33 6.16 15.01
N GLY A 19 18.23 6.48 15.71
CA GLY A 19 17.67 7.83 15.75
C GLY A 19 18.33 8.72 16.81
N HIS A 20 18.01 10.01 16.77
CA HIS A 20 18.45 10.99 17.74
C HIS A 20 17.28 11.52 18.58
N ARG A 21 17.42 11.49 19.90
CA ARG A 21 16.51 12.07 20.87
C ARG A 21 17.30 12.55 22.10
N GLU A 22 16.98 13.74 22.58
CA GLU A 22 17.68 14.33 23.73
C GLU A 22 17.28 13.69 25.08
N ASP A 23 16.07 13.15 25.17
CA ASP A 23 15.57 12.49 26.38
C ASP A 23 16.28 11.17 26.63
N ASP A 24 16.62 10.89 27.92
CA ASP A 24 17.30 9.68 28.36
C ASP A 24 16.32 8.52 28.60
N ASP A 25 15.05 8.82 28.86
CA ASP A 25 14.06 7.82 29.21
C ASP A 25 13.77 6.91 28.01
N HIS A 26 13.85 5.59 28.22
CA HIS A 26 13.69 4.57 27.17
C HIS A 26 14.58 4.81 25.92
N ASN A 27 15.77 5.42 26.08
CA ASN A 27 16.71 5.72 25.00
C ASN A 27 17.97 4.85 25.10
N ALA A 28 17.91 3.67 24.49
CA ALA A 28 19.03 2.72 24.52
C ALA A 28 20.32 3.28 23.90
N ILE A 29 20.20 4.11 22.86
CA ILE A 29 21.35 4.73 22.18
C ILE A 29 22.06 5.71 23.11
N LYS A 30 21.30 6.63 23.73
CA LYS A 30 21.89 7.65 24.61
C LYS A 30 22.48 7.03 25.88
N ASN A 31 21.87 5.95 26.38
CA ASN A 31 22.32 5.25 27.58
C ASN A 31 23.48 4.26 27.33
N ALA A 32 23.83 3.98 26.08
CA ALA A 32 24.92 3.08 25.74
C ALA A 32 26.30 3.71 25.88
N LYS A 33 27.31 2.91 26.23
CA LYS A 33 28.71 3.33 26.22
C LYS A 33 29.26 3.29 24.80
N MET A 34 29.32 4.44 24.15
CA MET A 34 29.73 4.58 22.74
C MET A 34 30.89 5.55 22.56
N PRO A 35 32.11 5.25 23.08
CA PRO A 35 33.25 6.19 23.04
C PRO A 35 33.68 6.52 21.61
N HIS A 36 33.63 5.56 20.68
CA HIS A 36 34.00 5.78 19.28
C HIS A 36 32.98 6.65 18.55
N TRP A 37 31.66 6.38 18.73
CA TRP A 37 30.59 7.22 18.17
C TRP A 37 30.70 8.67 18.67
N ASN A 38 30.85 8.86 19.97
CA ASN A 38 30.99 10.19 20.56
C ASN A 38 32.25 10.91 20.05
N GLY A 39 33.33 10.15 19.85
CA GLY A 39 34.57 10.69 19.25
C GLY A 39 34.35 11.14 17.80
N LEU A 40 33.64 10.36 16.97
CA LEU A 40 33.33 10.73 15.61
C LEU A 40 32.40 11.94 15.56
N TRP A 41 31.33 11.94 16.38
CA TRP A 41 30.38 13.03 16.47
C TRP A 41 31.03 14.37 16.82
N ASN A 42 31.96 14.37 17.78
CA ASN A 42 32.65 15.59 18.22
C ASN A 42 33.74 16.06 17.24
N LYS A 43 34.29 15.14 16.42
CA LYS A 43 35.46 15.45 15.57
C LYS A 43 35.10 15.82 14.15
N TYR A 44 34.00 15.23 13.60
CA TYR A 44 33.65 15.37 12.18
C TYR A 44 32.39 16.18 12.01
N ALA A 45 32.24 16.78 10.82
CA ALA A 45 31.04 17.49 10.45
C ALA A 45 29.84 16.51 10.41
N HIS A 46 28.73 16.93 10.96
CA HIS A 46 27.49 16.16 11.00
C HIS A 46 26.27 17.07 10.82
N SER A 47 25.14 16.48 10.44
CA SER A 47 23.86 17.17 10.33
C SER A 47 22.72 16.18 10.61
N PHE A 48 21.54 16.72 10.91
CA PHE A 48 20.32 15.94 11.03
C PHE A 48 19.55 15.94 9.72
N ILE A 49 18.88 14.84 9.44
CA ILE A 49 17.88 14.71 8.39
C ILE A 49 16.60 14.17 9.00
N ASN A 50 15.45 14.57 8.46
CA ASN A 50 14.19 13.99 8.84
C ASN A 50 14.05 12.59 8.19
N ALA A 51 13.56 11.63 8.98
CA ALA A 51 13.41 10.24 8.55
C ALA A 51 11.94 9.77 8.57
N SER A 52 10.98 10.69 8.63
CA SER A 52 9.54 10.43 8.72
C SER A 52 8.77 11.37 7.81
N GLU A 53 7.49 11.10 7.63
CA GLU A 53 6.52 11.98 6.98
C GLU A 53 6.90 12.36 5.53
N GLU A 54 6.50 13.53 5.07
CA GLU A 54 6.75 14.03 3.70
C GLU A 54 8.23 14.07 3.32
N PHE A 55 9.12 14.16 4.31
CA PHE A 55 10.57 14.16 4.09
C PHE A 55 11.10 12.84 3.53
N VAL A 56 10.33 11.76 3.67
CA VAL A 56 10.63 10.44 3.10
C VAL A 56 9.52 9.92 2.20
N GLY A 57 8.60 10.79 1.78
CA GLY A 57 7.51 10.46 0.87
C GLY A 57 6.32 9.74 1.52
N LEU A 58 6.16 9.87 2.84
CA LEU A 58 5.04 9.37 3.62
C LEU A 58 4.08 10.51 3.98
N PRO A 59 2.81 10.22 4.31
CA PRO A 59 1.89 11.22 4.82
C PRO A 59 2.33 11.84 6.14
N GLN A 60 1.84 13.05 6.43
CA GLN A 60 2.05 13.73 7.69
C GLN A 60 1.59 12.87 8.87
N GLY A 61 2.36 12.84 9.97
CA GLY A 61 2.10 12.03 11.15
C GLY A 61 2.54 10.56 11.03
N GLN A 62 2.97 10.11 9.85
CA GLN A 62 3.42 8.74 9.66
C GLN A 62 4.93 8.61 9.92
N MET A 63 5.27 7.71 10.86
CA MET A 63 6.66 7.37 11.18
C MET A 63 7.34 6.67 10.00
N GLY A 64 8.60 7.02 9.74
CA GLY A 64 9.43 6.35 8.74
C GLY A 64 9.75 4.90 9.08
N ASN A 65 10.26 4.20 8.09
CA ASN A 65 10.70 2.81 8.21
C ASN A 65 11.93 2.55 7.33
N SER A 66 12.54 1.37 7.49
CA SER A 66 13.75 1.00 6.75
C SER A 66 13.57 1.00 5.24
N GLU A 67 12.41 0.58 4.74
CA GLU A 67 12.12 0.47 3.30
C GLU A 67 12.18 1.84 2.64
N VAL A 68 11.39 2.81 3.15
CA VAL A 68 11.38 4.16 2.59
C VAL A 68 12.70 4.90 2.81
N GLY A 69 13.38 4.68 3.94
CA GLY A 69 14.69 5.28 4.23
C GLY A 69 15.73 4.87 3.20
N HIS A 70 15.91 3.56 2.98
CA HIS A 70 16.86 3.04 1.99
C HIS A 70 16.48 3.41 0.55
N LEU A 71 15.19 3.42 0.24
CA LEU A 71 14.67 3.85 -1.07
C LEU A 71 15.07 5.31 -1.36
N ASN A 72 14.88 6.22 -0.40
CA ASN A 72 15.22 7.64 -0.59
C ASN A 72 16.73 7.88 -0.67
N ILE A 73 17.53 7.19 0.18
CA ILE A 73 19.00 7.25 0.11
C ILE A 73 19.48 6.78 -1.25
N GLY A 74 19.02 5.62 -1.71
CA GLY A 74 19.40 5.03 -2.99
C GLY A 74 18.91 5.82 -4.20
N ALA A 75 17.76 6.48 -4.10
CA ALA A 75 17.22 7.35 -5.14
C ALA A 75 17.91 8.72 -5.20
N GLY A 76 18.53 9.16 -4.09
CA GLY A 76 19.08 10.51 -3.94
C GLY A 76 18.01 11.63 -3.98
N ARG A 77 16.76 11.28 -3.74
CA ARG A 77 15.61 12.19 -3.74
C ARG A 77 14.44 11.58 -2.97
N ILE A 78 13.48 12.41 -2.58
CA ILE A 78 12.23 11.94 -1.98
C ILE A 78 11.43 11.14 -3.02
N VAL A 79 11.07 9.89 -2.67
CA VAL A 79 10.21 9.01 -3.47
C VAL A 79 8.87 8.87 -2.76
N GLN A 80 7.86 9.53 -3.30
CA GLN A 80 6.51 9.48 -2.73
C GLN A 80 5.96 8.05 -2.75
N GLN A 81 5.47 7.60 -1.60
CA GLN A 81 4.75 6.35 -1.47
C GLN A 81 3.35 6.45 -2.09
N ASP A 82 2.71 5.33 -2.39
CA ASP A 82 1.45 5.32 -3.13
C ASP A 82 0.37 6.18 -2.48
N LEU A 83 0.21 6.14 -1.16
CA LEU A 83 -0.75 6.98 -0.45
C LEU A 83 -0.49 8.47 -0.70
N GLU A 84 0.73 8.94 -0.51
CA GLU A 84 1.08 10.35 -0.68
C GLU A 84 1.02 10.78 -2.15
N ARG A 85 1.38 9.90 -3.06
CA ARG A 85 1.28 10.13 -4.51
C ARG A 85 -0.17 10.32 -4.96
N ILE A 86 -1.10 9.54 -4.40
CA ILE A 86 -2.55 9.68 -4.66
C ILE A 86 -3.06 10.99 -4.04
N ASN A 87 -2.71 11.27 -2.77
CA ASN A 87 -3.08 12.50 -2.07
C ASN A 87 -2.62 13.74 -2.84
N SER A 88 -1.35 13.78 -3.24
CA SER A 88 -0.78 14.88 -4.04
C SER A 88 -1.50 15.05 -5.38
N SER A 89 -1.87 13.95 -6.05
CA SER A 89 -2.61 14.00 -7.31
C SER A 89 -4.04 14.53 -7.14
N ILE A 90 -4.68 14.21 -6.02
CA ILE A 90 -6.01 14.74 -5.67
C ILE A 90 -5.89 16.23 -5.35
N ALA A 91 -4.92 16.63 -4.54
CA ALA A 91 -4.70 18.02 -4.14
C ALA A 91 -4.33 18.94 -5.32
N SER A 92 -3.50 18.46 -6.25
CA SER A 92 -3.15 19.18 -7.49
C SER A 92 -4.30 19.26 -8.50
N GLY A 93 -5.29 18.39 -8.36
CA GLY A 93 -6.39 18.24 -9.32
C GLY A 93 -6.06 17.33 -10.53
N ASP A 94 -4.87 16.73 -10.60
CA ASP A 94 -4.48 15.85 -11.71
C ASP A 94 -5.25 14.53 -11.70
N PHE A 95 -5.64 14.06 -10.52
CA PHE A 95 -6.55 12.92 -10.35
C PHE A 95 -7.82 13.08 -11.21
N PHE A 96 -8.40 14.29 -11.23
CA PHE A 96 -9.63 14.60 -11.94
C PHE A 96 -9.45 14.80 -13.46
N LYS A 97 -8.21 14.70 -13.96
CA LYS A 97 -7.86 14.76 -15.38
C LYS A 97 -7.50 13.39 -15.97
N ASN A 98 -7.67 12.31 -15.21
CA ASN A 98 -7.31 10.96 -15.64
C ASN A 98 -8.17 10.52 -16.84
N ALA A 99 -7.60 10.58 -18.04
CA ALA A 99 -8.33 10.31 -19.28
C ALA A 99 -8.92 8.91 -19.37
N PRO A 100 -8.24 7.80 -18.97
CA PRO A 100 -8.83 6.48 -18.93
C PRO A 100 -10.09 6.38 -18.07
N LEU A 101 -10.09 6.98 -16.86
CA LEU A 101 -11.28 7.01 -15.99
C LEU A 101 -12.41 7.83 -16.61
N ILE A 102 -12.11 9.04 -17.10
CA ILE A 102 -13.09 9.93 -17.72
C ILE A 102 -13.76 9.25 -18.92
N ASN A 103 -12.98 8.58 -19.77
CA ASN A 103 -13.51 7.88 -20.94
C ASN A 103 -14.40 6.70 -20.54
N ALA A 104 -13.99 5.91 -19.55
CA ALA A 104 -14.81 4.82 -19.03
C ALA A 104 -16.13 5.35 -18.43
N PHE A 105 -16.08 6.43 -17.64
CA PHE A 105 -17.28 7.02 -17.03
C PHE A 105 -18.24 7.60 -18.06
N LYS A 106 -17.73 8.22 -19.14
CA LYS A 106 -18.55 8.65 -20.28
C LYS A 106 -19.26 7.46 -20.94
N SER A 107 -18.53 6.36 -21.18
CA SER A 107 -19.11 5.14 -21.74
C SER A 107 -20.21 4.55 -20.82
N LEU A 108 -20.00 4.52 -19.50
CA LEU A 108 -21.02 4.08 -18.55
C LEU A 108 -22.28 4.95 -18.63
N LYS A 109 -22.11 6.27 -18.68
CA LYS A 109 -23.22 7.24 -18.81
C LYS A 109 -24.03 6.97 -20.09
N GLU A 110 -23.36 6.82 -21.23
CA GLU A 110 -23.97 6.61 -22.53
C GLU A 110 -24.76 5.29 -22.60
N ASN A 111 -24.25 4.25 -21.93
CA ASN A 111 -24.84 2.91 -21.92
C ASN A 111 -25.79 2.66 -20.73
N GLY A 112 -26.01 3.65 -19.86
CA GLY A 112 -26.86 3.53 -18.67
C GLY A 112 -26.33 2.53 -17.64
N LYS A 113 -25.00 2.28 -17.63
CA LYS A 113 -24.32 1.33 -16.75
C LYS A 113 -23.86 1.97 -15.45
N ALA A 114 -23.56 1.14 -14.47
CA ALA A 114 -23.19 1.55 -13.13
C ALA A 114 -21.67 1.55 -12.91
N LEU A 115 -21.23 2.39 -11.97
CA LEU A 115 -19.91 2.39 -11.37
C LEU A 115 -19.99 1.81 -9.96
N HIS A 116 -19.17 0.81 -9.66
CA HIS A 116 -19.04 0.20 -8.35
C HIS A 116 -17.66 0.52 -7.74
N LEU A 117 -17.64 1.12 -6.55
CA LEU A 117 -16.43 1.42 -5.78
C LEU A 117 -16.27 0.39 -4.66
N LEU A 118 -15.22 -0.39 -4.69
CA LEU A 118 -14.92 -1.43 -3.69
C LEU A 118 -13.67 -1.04 -2.90
N GLY A 119 -13.57 -1.44 -1.65
CA GLY A 119 -12.30 -1.39 -0.92
C GLY A 119 -12.45 -1.11 0.56
N LEU A 120 -11.34 -1.15 1.27
CA LEU A 120 -11.28 -0.86 2.69
C LEU A 120 -11.65 0.60 2.94
N PHE A 121 -12.65 0.83 3.78
CA PHE A 121 -13.19 2.16 4.01
C PHE A 121 -12.90 2.62 5.44
N SER A 122 -11.75 3.24 5.64
CA SER A 122 -11.30 3.82 6.90
C SER A 122 -10.25 4.91 6.65
N ASP A 123 -9.83 5.60 7.70
CA ASP A 123 -8.72 6.57 7.72
C ASP A 123 -7.38 5.93 8.12
N GLY A 124 -7.33 4.60 8.31
CA GLY A 124 -6.13 3.89 8.76
C GLY A 124 -4.92 3.99 7.83
N GLY A 125 -5.13 4.27 6.54
CA GLY A 125 -4.05 4.60 5.59
C GLY A 125 -3.06 3.45 5.30
N VAL A 126 -3.43 2.18 5.57
CA VAL A 126 -2.55 1.03 5.34
C VAL A 126 -2.81 0.36 3.98
N HIS A 127 -4.06 0.20 3.60
CA HIS A 127 -4.46 -0.44 2.34
C HIS A 127 -5.17 0.51 1.39
N SER A 128 -5.89 1.48 1.96
CA SER A 128 -6.70 2.49 1.27
C SER A 128 -6.91 3.67 2.20
N HIS A 129 -7.56 4.72 1.70
CA HIS A 129 -7.98 5.85 2.52
C HIS A 129 -9.36 6.33 2.05
N LEU A 130 -10.25 6.68 2.99
CA LEU A 130 -11.63 7.12 2.68
C LEU A 130 -11.68 8.35 1.77
N ASP A 131 -10.71 9.28 1.88
CA ASP A 131 -10.64 10.48 1.02
C ASP A 131 -10.47 10.15 -0.46
N HIS A 132 -9.87 9.00 -0.78
CA HIS A 132 -9.75 8.56 -2.17
C HIS A 132 -11.11 8.14 -2.75
N PHE A 133 -12.00 7.56 -1.93
CA PHE A 133 -13.38 7.30 -2.33
C PHE A 133 -14.13 8.60 -2.58
N TYR A 134 -13.96 9.60 -1.72
CA TYR A 134 -14.58 10.92 -1.90
C TYR A 134 -14.11 11.61 -3.18
N ALA A 135 -12.82 11.52 -3.49
CA ALA A 135 -12.27 12.03 -4.74
C ALA A 135 -12.86 11.30 -5.97
N MET A 136 -13.00 9.96 -5.90
CA MET A 136 -13.58 9.16 -6.98
C MET A 136 -15.08 9.48 -7.18
N LEU A 137 -15.83 9.64 -6.11
CA LEU A 137 -17.24 10.08 -6.15
C LEU A 137 -17.36 11.48 -6.78
N LYS A 138 -16.47 12.40 -6.43
CA LYS A 138 -16.41 13.75 -7.04
C LYS A 138 -16.13 13.66 -8.54
N LEU A 139 -15.20 12.79 -8.99
CA LEU A 139 -14.94 12.58 -10.42
C LEU A 139 -16.16 11.98 -11.13
N ALA A 140 -16.81 10.99 -10.51
CA ALA A 140 -18.05 10.39 -11.05
C ALA A 140 -19.16 11.44 -11.23
N LYS A 141 -19.32 12.36 -10.25
CA LYS A 141 -20.25 13.50 -10.32
C LYS A 141 -19.89 14.45 -11.45
N GLN A 142 -18.60 14.79 -11.62
CA GLN A 142 -18.14 15.66 -12.72
C GLN A 142 -18.40 15.04 -14.09
N CYS A 143 -18.44 13.71 -14.20
CA CYS A 143 -18.80 12.97 -15.42
C CYS A 143 -20.32 12.76 -15.57
N ASP A 144 -21.16 13.31 -14.69
CA ASP A 144 -22.62 13.16 -14.66
C ASP A 144 -23.11 11.70 -14.60
N LEU A 145 -22.37 10.81 -13.94
CA LEU A 145 -22.86 9.45 -13.69
C LEU A 145 -24.11 9.50 -12.80
N LYS A 146 -25.07 8.60 -13.07
CA LYS A 146 -26.31 8.48 -12.28
C LYS A 146 -26.24 7.28 -11.32
N ASN A 147 -25.71 6.17 -11.80
CA ASN A 147 -25.66 4.90 -11.10
C ASN A 147 -24.24 4.70 -10.51
N VAL A 148 -24.05 5.09 -9.26
CA VAL A 148 -22.78 4.91 -8.54
C VAL A 148 -23.06 4.20 -7.23
N TYR A 149 -22.33 3.14 -6.95
CA TYR A 149 -22.53 2.29 -5.80
C TYR A 149 -21.23 2.08 -5.05
N VAL A 150 -21.28 2.19 -3.73
CA VAL A 150 -20.13 1.98 -2.85
C VAL A 150 -20.32 0.69 -2.06
N HIS A 151 -19.29 -0.12 -2.01
CA HIS A 151 -19.20 -1.37 -1.27
C HIS A 151 -18.06 -1.25 -0.26
N PRO A 152 -18.25 -0.55 0.87
CA PRO A 152 -17.20 -0.39 1.86
C PRO A 152 -16.86 -1.73 2.52
N PHE A 153 -15.56 -2.03 2.55
CA PHE A 153 -15.02 -3.09 3.40
C PHE A 153 -14.61 -2.47 4.73
N LEU A 154 -15.08 -3.04 5.83
CA LEU A 154 -14.85 -2.50 7.17
C LEU A 154 -13.52 -2.97 7.72
N ASP A 155 -12.84 -2.10 8.46
CA ASP A 155 -11.48 -2.29 8.94
C ASP A 155 -11.42 -3.03 10.28
N GLY A 156 -11.40 -2.32 11.38
CA GLY A 156 -11.32 -2.89 12.74
C GLY A 156 -9.99 -3.58 13.08
N ARG A 157 -8.97 -3.44 12.22
CA ARG A 157 -7.62 -3.99 12.39
C ARG A 157 -6.54 -2.92 12.33
N ASP A 158 -6.59 -2.06 11.33
CA ASP A 158 -5.71 -0.89 11.19
C ASP A 158 -6.34 0.34 11.88
N THR A 159 -7.61 0.21 12.28
CA THR A 159 -8.40 1.14 13.09
C THR A 159 -9.04 0.40 14.27
N PRO A 160 -9.59 1.11 15.28
CA PRO A 160 -10.23 0.46 16.42
C PRO A 160 -11.34 -0.54 16.02
N PRO A 161 -11.51 -1.67 16.75
CA PRO A 161 -12.36 -2.78 16.33
C PRO A 161 -13.86 -2.45 16.14
N LYS A 162 -14.34 -1.33 16.67
CA LYS A 162 -15.74 -0.84 16.59
C LYS A 162 -15.75 0.64 16.22
N SER A 163 -15.14 1.00 15.11
CA SER A 163 -15.07 2.37 14.58
C SER A 163 -15.87 2.57 13.28
N ALA A 164 -16.38 1.49 12.68
CA ALA A 164 -17.04 1.54 11.39
C ALA A 164 -18.27 2.45 11.35
N LEU A 165 -18.99 2.58 12.46
CA LEU A 165 -20.19 3.41 12.55
C LEU A 165 -19.89 4.85 12.08
N GLN A 166 -18.85 5.47 12.65
CA GLN A 166 -18.45 6.84 12.29
C GLN A 166 -18.10 6.98 10.81
N TYR A 167 -17.42 6.00 10.21
CA TYR A 167 -17.03 6.06 8.80
C TYR A 167 -18.23 5.90 7.87
N ILE A 168 -19.20 5.04 8.21
CA ILE A 168 -20.40 4.86 7.40
C ILE A 168 -21.33 6.07 7.51
N GLU A 169 -21.48 6.68 8.69
CA GLU A 169 -22.19 7.94 8.87
C GLU A 169 -21.56 9.09 8.05
N GLN A 170 -20.22 9.19 8.05
CA GLN A 170 -19.49 10.16 7.22
C GLN A 170 -19.73 9.90 5.73
N LEU A 171 -19.69 8.63 5.29
CA LEU A 171 -19.95 8.28 3.90
C LEU A 171 -21.36 8.69 3.47
N GLU A 172 -22.38 8.36 4.27
CA GLU A 172 -23.77 8.73 3.97
C GLU A 172 -23.96 10.26 3.88
N SER A 173 -23.36 10.99 4.83
CA SER A 173 -23.37 12.45 4.80
C SER A 173 -22.73 13.00 3.53
N HIS A 174 -21.57 12.43 3.13
CA HIS A 174 -20.86 12.85 1.92
C HIS A 174 -21.64 12.51 0.63
N LEU A 175 -22.25 11.31 0.56
CA LEU A 175 -23.09 10.91 -0.58
C LEU A 175 -24.30 11.84 -0.73
N LYS A 176 -24.93 12.24 0.39
CA LYS A 176 -26.02 13.20 0.42
C LYS A 176 -25.60 14.59 -0.03
N GLU A 177 -24.45 15.08 0.45
CA GLU A 177 -23.90 16.39 0.08
C GLU A 177 -23.56 16.46 -1.41
N ILE A 178 -22.83 15.46 -1.91
CA ILE A 178 -22.41 15.41 -3.32
C ILE A 178 -23.61 15.12 -4.26
N GLY A 179 -24.68 14.53 -3.75
CA GLY A 179 -25.90 14.22 -4.49
C GLY A 179 -25.74 13.11 -5.51
N ILE A 180 -24.83 12.15 -5.28
CA ILE A 180 -24.62 10.98 -6.12
C ILE A 180 -24.11 9.81 -5.28
N GLY A 181 -24.50 8.59 -5.66
CA GLY A 181 -24.01 7.35 -5.05
C GLY A 181 -24.91 6.83 -3.94
N LYS A 182 -24.82 5.53 -3.69
CA LYS A 182 -25.50 4.80 -2.61
C LYS A 182 -24.58 3.71 -2.09
N ILE A 183 -24.69 3.37 -0.81
CA ILE A 183 -24.06 2.19 -0.26
C ILE A 183 -24.89 0.97 -0.70
N ALA A 184 -24.24 0.01 -1.34
CA ALA A 184 -24.93 -1.17 -1.89
C ALA A 184 -24.70 -2.45 -1.07
N SER A 185 -23.53 -2.56 -0.44
CA SER A 185 -23.24 -3.65 0.49
C SER A 185 -22.14 -3.25 1.47
N ILE A 186 -22.07 -3.90 2.62
CA ILE A 186 -21.04 -3.75 3.62
C ILE A 186 -20.45 -5.13 3.92
N SER A 187 -19.14 -5.23 4.09
CA SER A 187 -18.47 -6.48 4.42
C SER A 187 -17.24 -6.23 5.29
N GLY A 188 -17.05 -6.96 6.37
CA GLY A 188 -15.79 -6.96 7.10
C GLY A 188 -14.62 -7.43 6.22
N ARG A 189 -13.45 -6.85 6.43
CA ARG A 189 -12.23 -7.19 5.67
C ARG A 189 -11.81 -8.66 5.79
N TYR A 190 -12.23 -9.34 6.85
CA TYR A 190 -12.02 -10.77 7.04
C TYR A 190 -12.55 -11.60 5.87
N TYR A 191 -13.65 -11.18 5.25
CA TYR A 191 -14.27 -11.83 4.10
C TYR A 191 -13.72 -11.28 2.78
N ALA A 192 -13.73 -9.97 2.61
CA ALA A 192 -13.45 -9.34 1.32
C ALA A 192 -11.96 -9.17 1.02
N MET A 193 -11.10 -9.29 2.04
CA MET A 193 -9.67 -8.99 1.93
C MET A 193 -8.79 -10.12 2.49
N ASP A 194 -9.19 -11.38 2.30
CA ASP A 194 -8.33 -12.51 2.61
C ASP A 194 -7.11 -12.55 1.66
N ARG A 195 -5.95 -12.98 2.17
CA ARG A 195 -4.73 -13.17 1.39
C ARG A 195 -4.11 -14.57 1.52
N ASP A 196 -4.76 -15.42 2.33
CA ASP A 196 -4.24 -16.74 2.70
C ASP A 196 -4.94 -17.88 1.96
N LYS A 197 -5.63 -17.55 0.84
CA LYS A 197 -6.41 -18.50 0.00
C LYS A 197 -7.52 -19.20 0.78
N ARG A 198 -8.11 -18.53 1.74
CA ARG A 198 -9.30 -19.00 2.46
C ARG A 198 -10.55 -18.67 1.65
N TRP A 199 -10.68 -19.33 0.53
CA TRP A 199 -11.67 -19.04 -0.51
C TRP A 199 -13.12 -19.01 -0.04
N PRO A 200 -13.59 -19.81 0.96
CA PRO A 200 -14.95 -19.67 1.47
C PRO A 200 -15.27 -18.28 2.04
N ARG A 201 -14.27 -17.51 2.50
CA ARG A 201 -14.47 -16.13 2.93
C ARG A 201 -14.70 -15.21 1.73
N ILE A 202 -13.82 -15.31 0.73
CA ILE A 202 -13.90 -14.54 -0.50
C ILE A 202 -15.20 -14.84 -1.25
N GLU A 203 -15.67 -16.08 -1.26
CA GLU A 203 -16.92 -16.48 -1.88
C GLU A 203 -18.13 -15.73 -1.30
N LEU A 204 -18.19 -15.57 0.03
CA LEU A 204 -19.28 -14.81 0.67
C LEU A 204 -19.28 -13.34 0.23
N ALA A 205 -18.10 -12.70 0.16
CA ALA A 205 -17.98 -11.33 -0.31
C ALA A 205 -18.29 -11.22 -1.81
N TYR A 206 -17.80 -12.15 -2.63
CA TYR A 206 -18.09 -12.23 -4.06
C TYR A 206 -19.59 -12.35 -4.32
N ASN A 207 -20.27 -13.24 -3.60
CA ASN A 207 -21.71 -13.44 -3.73
C ASN A 207 -22.50 -12.18 -3.35
N ALA A 208 -22.10 -11.50 -2.27
CA ALA A 208 -22.72 -10.22 -1.90
C ALA A 208 -22.60 -9.16 -3.00
N LEU A 209 -21.47 -9.10 -3.71
CA LEU A 209 -21.21 -8.17 -4.80
C LEU A 209 -21.96 -8.53 -6.08
N THR A 210 -22.19 -9.81 -6.37
CA THR A 210 -22.69 -10.29 -7.68
C THR A 210 -24.14 -10.76 -7.68
N MET A 211 -24.63 -11.24 -6.55
CA MET A 211 -26.01 -11.78 -6.41
C MET A 211 -26.78 -11.16 -5.26
N GLY A 212 -26.07 -10.54 -4.31
CA GLY A 212 -26.60 -10.10 -3.03
C GLY A 212 -26.34 -11.12 -1.92
N SER A 213 -26.31 -10.63 -0.69
CA SER A 213 -26.17 -11.45 0.51
C SER A 213 -27.54 -11.92 1.03
N PRO A 214 -27.64 -13.10 1.61
CA PRO A 214 -28.85 -13.51 2.35
C PRO A 214 -29.12 -12.62 3.58
N ILE A 215 -28.09 -11.94 4.10
CA ILE A 215 -28.22 -10.92 5.13
C ILE A 215 -28.41 -9.58 4.44
N HIS A 216 -29.54 -8.92 4.70
CA HIS A 216 -29.84 -7.63 4.10
C HIS A 216 -30.58 -6.69 5.06
N VAL A 217 -30.42 -5.42 4.84
CA VAL A 217 -31.06 -4.32 5.56
C VAL A 217 -31.39 -3.19 4.58
N THR A 218 -32.20 -2.23 4.99
CA THR A 218 -32.48 -1.02 4.20
C THR A 218 -31.60 0.16 4.58
N ASP A 219 -31.01 0.14 5.78
CA ASP A 219 -30.17 1.20 6.32
C ASP A 219 -28.74 0.66 6.57
N PRO A 220 -27.70 1.27 5.99
CA PRO A 220 -26.31 0.87 6.22
C PRO A 220 -25.89 0.86 7.70
N ILE A 221 -26.42 1.80 8.48
CA ILE A 221 -26.15 1.90 9.94
C ILE A 221 -26.69 0.67 10.67
N ASP A 222 -27.88 0.18 10.27
CA ASP A 222 -28.45 -1.06 10.81
C ASP A 222 -27.56 -2.29 10.54
N ALA A 223 -26.85 -2.33 9.43
CA ALA A 223 -25.92 -3.41 9.15
C ALA A 223 -24.82 -3.50 10.22
N ILE A 224 -24.29 -2.35 10.63
CA ILE A 224 -23.25 -2.25 11.66
C ILE A 224 -23.84 -2.64 13.05
N HIS A 225 -24.97 -2.05 13.42
CA HIS A 225 -25.63 -2.35 14.70
C HIS A 225 -25.98 -3.83 14.85
N LYS A 226 -26.57 -4.44 13.81
CA LYS A 226 -26.89 -5.87 13.79
C LYS A 226 -25.63 -6.74 13.85
N GLY A 227 -24.52 -6.31 13.23
CA GLY A 227 -23.22 -6.96 13.37
C GLY A 227 -22.75 -6.93 14.81
N TYR A 228 -22.74 -5.79 15.44
CA TYR A 228 -22.34 -5.65 16.86
C TYR A 228 -23.25 -6.41 17.84
N GLN A 229 -24.54 -6.51 17.54
CA GLN A 229 -25.48 -7.36 18.33
C GLN A 229 -25.15 -8.85 18.22
N ARG A 230 -24.55 -9.31 17.12
CA ARG A 230 -24.04 -10.66 16.94
C ARG A 230 -22.63 -10.87 17.49
N GLU A 231 -22.11 -9.90 18.26
CA GLU A 231 -20.75 -9.88 18.81
C GLU A 231 -19.65 -9.85 17.73
N GLU A 232 -19.98 -9.47 16.51
CA GLU A 232 -19.02 -9.22 15.45
C GLU A 232 -18.34 -7.85 15.69
N THR A 233 -17.04 -7.73 15.38
CA THR A 233 -16.38 -6.43 15.25
C THR A 233 -16.30 -6.05 13.79
N ASP A 234 -15.87 -4.84 13.46
CA ASP A 234 -15.82 -4.33 12.09
C ASP A 234 -15.15 -5.32 11.13
N GLU A 235 -14.00 -5.87 11.52
CA GLU A 235 -13.26 -6.86 10.73
C GLU A 235 -14.11 -8.07 10.33
N PHE A 236 -15.04 -8.49 11.21
CA PHE A 236 -15.79 -9.74 11.10
C PHE A 236 -17.28 -9.57 10.75
N ILE A 237 -17.73 -8.35 10.48
CA ILE A 237 -19.12 -8.14 10.03
C ILE A 237 -19.34 -8.91 8.73
N LYS A 238 -20.32 -9.81 8.76
CA LYS A 238 -20.67 -10.64 7.59
C LYS A 238 -21.12 -9.79 6.42
N PRO A 239 -20.80 -10.18 5.18
CA PRO A 239 -21.29 -9.49 3.99
C PRO A 239 -22.79 -9.28 4.07
N THR A 240 -23.22 -8.02 3.99
CA THR A 240 -24.61 -7.59 4.16
C THR A 240 -24.99 -6.69 2.98
N SER A 241 -26.07 -6.99 2.30
CA SER A 241 -26.61 -6.15 1.22
C SER A 241 -27.48 -5.03 1.77
N ILE A 242 -27.37 -3.85 1.18
CA ILE A 242 -28.26 -2.73 1.46
C ILE A 242 -29.31 -2.68 0.34
N LEU A 243 -30.58 -2.77 0.72
CA LEU A 243 -31.68 -2.76 -0.25
C LEU A 243 -31.98 -1.34 -0.72
N ASP A 244 -32.31 -1.20 -2.00
CA ASP A 244 -32.78 0.08 -2.56
C ASP A 244 -34.22 0.42 -2.12
N GLU A 245 -34.74 1.54 -2.61
CA GLU A 245 -36.10 2.02 -2.31
C GLU A 245 -37.20 1.05 -2.76
N ASN A 246 -36.88 0.15 -3.71
CA ASN A 246 -37.79 -0.89 -4.23
C ASN A 246 -37.59 -2.24 -3.54
N GLN A 247 -36.85 -2.27 -2.42
CA GLN A 247 -36.51 -3.48 -1.68
C GLN A 247 -35.68 -4.49 -2.52
N GLN A 248 -34.91 -4.01 -3.49
CA GLN A 248 -34.07 -4.83 -4.35
C GLN A 248 -32.57 -4.72 -3.93
N VAL A 249 -31.85 -5.82 -4.06
CA VAL A 249 -30.41 -5.85 -3.89
C VAL A 249 -29.71 -5.16 -5.06
N ILE A 250 -28.72 -4.33 -4.75
CA ILE A 250 -27.86 -3.69 -5.73
C ILE A 250 -26.62 -4.56 -5.90
N THR A 251 -26.37 -5.05 -7.10
CA THR A 251 -25.25 -5.92 -7.44
C THR A 251 -24.55 -5.46 -8.70
N ILE A 252 -23.31 -5.90 -8.89
CA ILE A 252 -22.58 -5.70 -10.13
C ILE A 252 -23.26 -6.49 -11.25
N LYS A 253 -23.47 -5.85 -12.40
CA LYS A 253 -24.14 -6.43 -13.59
C LYS A 253 -23.21 -6.36 -14.80
N ASP A 254 -23.55 -7.14 -15.82
CA ASP A 254 -22.81 -7.12 -17.08
C ASP A 254 -22.77 -5.71 -17.68
N GLY A 255 -21.58 -5.29 -18.05
CA GLY A 255 -21.31 -3.97 -18.61
C GLY A 255 -21.05 -2.87 -17.58
N ASP A 256 -21.20 -3.14 -16.29
CA ASP A 256 -20.82 -2.19 -15.25
C ASP A 256 -19.30 -2.05 -15.14
N ALA A 257 -18.83 -0.98 -14.50
CA ALA A 257 -17.42 -0.81 -14.16
C ALA A 257 -17.18 -0.93 -12.67
N VAL A 258 -15.99 -1.35 -12.33
CA VAL A 258 -15.51 -1.48 -10.96
C VAL A 258 -14.23 -0.67 -10.79
N VAL A 259 -14.13 0.07 -9.69
CA VAL A 259 -12.89 0.66 -9.20
C VAL A 259 -12.57 0.10 -7.82
N PHE A 260 -11.44 -0.59 -7.71
CA PHE A 260 -10.96 -1.08 -6.44
C PHE A 260 -10.05 -0.06 -5.79
N MET A 261 -10.49 0.50 -4.66
CA MET A 261 -9.90 1.69 -4.04
C MET A 261 -8.70 1.40 -3.12
N ASN A 262 -8.27 0.14 -3.04
CA ASN A 262 -7.05 -0.19 -2.33
C ASN A 262 -5.82 0.13 -3.20
N TYR A 263 -4.85 0.83 -2.64
CA TYR A 263 -3.54 1.02 -3.29
C TYR A 263 -2.54 -0.09 -2.90
N ARG A 264 -2.72 -0.77 -1.78
CA ARG A 264 -1.93 -1.94 -1.40
C ARG A 264 -2.60 -3.21 -1.91
N SER A 265 -1.88 -3.99 -2.72
CA SER A 265 -2.41 -5.08 -3.52
C SER A 265 -2.58 -6.42 -2.78
N ASP A 266 -1.79 -6.69 -1.72
CA ASP A 266 -1.67 -8.01 -1.10
C ASP A 266 -3.01 -8.65 -0.68
N ARG A 267 -3.96 -7.84 -0.20
CA ARG A 267 -5.31 -8.27 0.21
C ARG A 267 -6.41 -7.98 -0.81
N ALA A 268 -6.07 -7.40 -1.96
CA ALA A 268 -7.03 -7.09 -3.00
C ALA A 268 -7.03 -8.14 -4.13
N ARG A 269 -5.95 -8.91 -4.28
CA ARG A 269 -5.78 -9.84 -5.39
C ARG A 269 -6.85 -10.91 -5.46
N GLN A 270 -7.17 -11.59 -4.35
CA GLN A 270 -8.06 -12.73 -4.38
C GLN A 270 -9.49 -12.40 -4.84
N ILE A 271 -10.08 -11.32 -4.35
CA ILE A 271 -11.41 -10.88 -4.82
C ILE A 271 -11.37 -10.36 -6.25
N THR A 272 -10.24 -9.71 -6.66
CA THR A 272 -10.00 -9.29 -8.03
C THR A 272 -9.91 -10.50 -8.97
N ASP A 273 -9.17 -11.54 -8.57
CA ASP A 273 -9.08 -12.80 -9.32
C ASP A 273 -10.47 -13.46 -9.48
N ALA A 274 -11.24 -13.51 -8.39
CA ALA A 274 -12.59 -14.06 -8.41
C ALA A 274 -13.52 -13.28 -9.35
N LEU A 275 -13.37 -11.96 -9.48
CA LEU A 275 -14.18 -11.13 -10.37
C LEU A 275 -13.73 -11.22 -11.83
N LEU A 276 -12.41 -11.29 -12.10
CA LEU A 276 -11.86 -11.09 -13.44
C LEU A 276 -11.37 -12.35 -14.16
N GLN A 277 -10.80 -13.32 -13.45
CA GLN A 277 -10.14 -14.44 -14.11
C GLN A 277 -11.14 -15.42 -14.75
N ASP A 278 -10.97 -15.70 -16.05
CA ASP A 278 -11.82 -16.67 -16.77
C ASP A 278 -11.65 -18.09 -16.23
N GLY A 279 -10.41 -18.49 -15.96
CA GLY A 279 -10.04 -19.81 -15.43
C GLY A 279 -10.12 -19.93 -13.91
N PHE A 280 -10.77 -18.99 -13.21
CA PHE A 280 -10.90 -19.06 -11.77
C PHE A 280 -11.69 -20.30 -11.34
N ASN A 281 -11.12 -21.11 -10.46
CA ASN A 281 -11.67 -22.41 -10.04
C ASN A 281 -11.56 -22.67 -8.53
N ALA A 282 -11.22 -21.65 -7.73
CA ALA A 282 -11.04 -21.81 -6.29
C ALA A 282 -12.37 -21.99 -5.53
N PHE A 283 -13.47 -21.53 -6.11
CA PHE A 283 -14.86 -21.87 -5.74
C PHE A 283 -15.75 -21.76 -6.97
N GLU A 284 -16.96 -22.37 -6.92
CA GLU A 284 -17.93 -22.29 -7.99
C GLU A 284 -18.63 -20.93 -8.00
N ARG A 285 -18.39 -20.13 -9.04
CA ARG A 285 -19.09 -18.86 -9.24
C ARG A 285 -20.49 -19.11 -9.77
N GLN A 286 -21.51 -19.02 -8.92
CA GLN A 286 -22.90 -19.18 -9.32
C GLN A 286 -23.33 -18.14 -10.37
N LYS A 287 -22.71 -16.96 -10.37
CA LYS A 287 -22.92 -15.91 -11.36
C LYS A 287 -21.59 -15.30 -11.75
N LYS A 288 -21.21 -15.45 -13.01
CA LYS A 288 -20.06 -14.77 -13.60
C LYS A 288 -20.53 -13.46 -14.23
N ILE A 289 -19.81 -12.37 -13.94
CA ILE A 289 -20.14 -11.02 -14.44
C ILE A 289 -19.11 -10.63 -15.50
N ASN A 290 -19.61 -10.05 -16.60
CA ASN A 290 -18.76 -9.43 -17.61
C ASN A 290 -18.59 -7.93 -17.32
N ILE A 291 -17.56 -7.59 -16.54
CA ILE A 291 -17.23 -6.22 -16.15
C ILE A 291 -16.64 -5.49 -17.36
N SER A 292 -17.17 -4.32 -17.70
CA SER A 292 -16.70 -3.55 -18.87
C SER A 292 -15.34 -2.91 -18.64
N HIS A 293 -15.12 -2.37 -17.44
CA HIS A 293 -13.88 -1.74 -17.02
C HIS A 293 -13.60 -2.08 -15.56
N TYR A 294 -12.38 -2.55 -15.28
CA TYR A 294 -11.92 -2.79 -13.93
C TYR A 294 -10.66 -1.96 -13.67
N PHE A 295 -10.79 -1.01 -12.78
CA PHE A 295 -9.67 -0.17 -12.37
C PHE A 295 -9.20 -0.55 -10.98
N THR A 296 -7.90 -0.43 -10.76
CA THR A 296 -7.25 -0.51 -9.46
C THR A 296 -6.48 0.77 -9.19
N LEU A 297 -6.38 1.23 -7.95
CA LEU A 297 -5.59 2.44 -7.69
C LEU A 297 -4.14 2.24 -8.10
N THR A 298 -3.53 1.12 -7.73
CA THR A 298 -2.16 0.74 -8.12
C THR A 298 -2.17 -0.56 -8.91
N GLN A 299 -1.05 -0.95 -9.48
CA GLN A 299 -0.94 -2.22 -10.20
C GLN A 299 -0.85 -3.39 -9.22
N TYR A 300 -1.83 -4.33 -9.25
CA TYR A 300 -1.87 -5.48 -8.36
C TYR A 300 -1.07 -6.68 -8.86
N ASP A 301 -1.02 -6.87 -10.17
CA ASP A 301 -0.22 -7.90 -10.84
C ASP A 301 0.31 -7.34 -12.17
N GLN A 302 1.59 -7.59 -12.45
CA GLN A 302 2.23 -7.18 -13.71
C GLN A 302 1.70 -7.97 -14.91
N ASN A 303 1.19 -9.18 -14.69
CA ASN A 303 0.66 -10.06 -15.72
C ASN A 303 -0.84 -9.89 -15.95
N ASP A 304 -1.55 -9.13 -15.10
CA ASP A 304 -2.96 -8.88 -15.29
C ASP A 304 -3.19 -7.89 -16.44
N LYS A 305 -3.90 -8.39 -17.47
CA LYS A 305 -4.28 -7.62 -18.66
C LYS A 305 -5.73 -7.14 -18.63
N LYS A 306 -6.50 -7.53 -17.60
CA LYS A 306 -7.93 -7.22 -17.49
C LYS A 306 -8.23 -6.05 -16.58
N SER A 307 -7.31 -5.73 -15.66
CA SER A 307 -7.40 -4.52 -14.86
C SER A 307 -6.51 -3.41 -15.42
N SER A 308 -6.87 -2.17 -15.10
CA SER A 308 -6.13 -0.96 -15.46
C SER A 308 -5.74 -0.20 -14.21
N ALA A 309 -4.44 -0.08 -13.93
CA ALA A 309 -3.96 0.70 -12.81
C ALA A 309 -4.08 2.21 -13.12
N ILE A 310 -4.74 2.94 -12.19
CA ILE A 310 -4.87 4.40 -12.25
C ILE A 310 -3.51 5.05 -12.03
N PHE A 311 -2.79 4.59 -11.02
CA PHE A 311 -1.41 4.96 -10.72
C PHE A 311 -0.48 3.81 -11.10
N LYS A 312 0.16 3.92 -12.24
CA LYS A 312 1.15 2.94 -12.68
C LYS A 312 2.37 2.96 -11.76
N PRO A 313 3.07 1.82 -11.59
CA PRO A 313 4.33 1.81 -10.85
C PRO A 313 5.28 2.88 -11.37
N THR A 314 5.89 3.63 -10.48
CA THR A 314 6.95 4.57 -10.83
C THR A 314 8.28 3.86 -10.71
N SER A 315 9.01 3.76 -11.81
CA SER A 315 10.41 3.31 -11.75
C SER A 315 11.27 4.43 -11.15
N VAL A 316 12.07 4.08 -10.16
CA VAL A 316 13.11 4.97 -9.63
C VAL A 316 14.32 4.86 -10.58
N ASN A 317 14.26 5.59 -11.69
CA ASN A 317 15.37 5.66 -12.64
C ASN A 317 16.51 6.49 -12.06
N ASN A 318 17.73 6.20 -12.50
CA ASN A 318 18.94 6.90 -12.10
C ASN A 318 19.16 6.84 -10.58
N SER A 319 18.94 5.65 -10.00
CA SER A 319 19.32 5.36 -8.62
C SER A 319 20.85 5.40 -8.47
N PHE A 320 21.35 5.50 -7.24
CA PHE A 320 22.77 5.48 -6.95
C PHE A 320 23.48 4.29 -7.59
N GLY A 321 22.92 3.07 -7.45
CA GLY A 321 23.48 1.87 -8.06
C GLY A 321 23.60 1.94 -9.57
N GLU A 322 22.55 2.39 -10.23
CA GLU A 322 22.53 2.60 -11.69
C GLU A 322 23.51 3.69 -12.12
N TYR A 323 23.60 4.78 -11.37
CA TYR A 323 24.49 5.90 -11.70
C TYR A 323 25.96 5.50 -11.57
N ILE A 324 26.35 4.81 -10.50
CA ILE A 324 27.71 4.30 -10.29
C ILE A 324 28.11 3.32 -11.39
N SER A 325 27.21 2.43 -11.78
CA SER A 325 27.40 1.50 -12.89
C SER A 325 27.64 2.22 -14.22
N LYS A 326 26.81 3.23 -14.56
CA LYS A 326 27.01 4.07 -15.76
C LYS A 326 28.35 4.79 -15.83
N LEU A 327 28.95 5.08 -14.67
CA LEU A 327 30.30 5.67 -14.58
C LEU A 327 31.41 4.62 -14.71
N GLY A 328 31.10 3.34 -14.86
CA GLY A 328 32.06 2.23 -14.89
C GLY A 328 32.81 2.04 -13.56
N LEU A 329 32.19 2.47 -12.45
CA LEU A 329 32.74 2.31 -11.11
C LEU A 329 32.23 1.04 -10.44
N LYS A 330 32.98 0.51 -9.49
CA LYS A 330 32.60 -0.66 -8.70
C LYS A 330 31.85 -0.23 -7.44
N GLN A 331 30.94 -1.07 -6.98
CA GLN A 331 30.20 -0.89 -5.75
C GLN A 331 29.97 -2.24 -5.08
N LEU A 332 29.95 -2.23 -3.75
CA LEU A 332 29.65 -3.39 -2.92
C LEU A 332 28.43 -3.09 -2.04
N ARG A 333 27.52 -4.04 -1.96
CA ARG A 333 26.41 -4.07 -1.01
C ARG A 333 26.63 -5.20 -0.02
N ILE A 334 26.59 -4.88 1.26
CA ILE A 334 26.75 -5.87 2.32
C ILE A 334 25.75 -5.60 3.44
N ALA A 335 25.03 -6.61 3.87
CA ALA A 335 24.17 -6.58 5.04
C ALA A 335 23.82 -7.98 5.53
N GLU A 336 23.33 -8.05 6.75
CA GLU A 336 22.70 -9.28 7.27
C GLU A 336 21.38 -9.58 6.57
N THR A 337 20.89 -10.83 6.69
CA THR A 337 19.64 -11.32 6.06
C THR A 337 18.47 -10.34 6.26
N GLU A 338 18.30 -9.81 7.47
CA GLU A 338 17.21 -8.88 7.81
C GLU A 338 17.27 -7.55 7.04
N LYS A 339 18.46 -7.12 6.66
CA LYS A 339 18.71 -5.83 5.99
C LYS A 339 19.19 -5.96 4.54
N TYR A 340 19.39 -7.18 4.06
CA TYR A 340 19.85 -7.42 2.69
C TYR A 340 18.90 -6.86 1.62
N PRO A 341 17.57 -7.05 1.69
CA PRO A 341 16.65 -6.41 0.76
C PRO A 341 16.70 -4.88 0.80
N HIS A 342 17.01 -4.29 1.96
CA HIS A 342 17.08 -2.84 2.13
C HIS A 342 18.26 -2.24 1.37
N VAL A 343 19.46 -2.84 1.46
CA VAL A 343 20.65 -2.37 0.76
C VAL A 343 20.70 -2.78 -0.71
N THR A 344 19.82 -3.67 -1.16
CA THR A 344 19.73 -4.15 -2.57
C THR A 344 18.46 -3.64 -3.23
N PHE A 345 17.33 -4.33 -3.06
CA PHE A 345 16.06 -4.03 -3.71
C PHE A 345 15.57 -2.59 -3.45
N PHE A 346 15.40 -2.21 -2.17
CA PHE A 346 14.89 -0.87 -1.85
C PHE A 346 15.89 0.23 -2.23
N PHE A 347 17.17 0.03 -1.97
CA PHE A 347 18.22 0.98 -2.35
C PHE A 347 18.34 1.16 -3.86
N ASN A 348 18.02 0.13 -4.65
CA ASN A 348 17.96 0.18 -6.12
C ASN A 348 16.58 0.63 -6.66
N GLY A 349 15.76 1.28 -5.83
CA GLY A 349 14.50 1.86 -6.27
C GLY A 349 13.39 0.84 -6.53
N GLY A 350 13.41 -0.30 -5.83
CA GLY A 350 12.47 -1.40 -6.05
C GLY A 350 12.87 -2.31 -7.21
N ASN A 351 14.15 -2.31 -7.59
CA ASN A 351 14.68 -3.10 -8.71
C ASN A 351 15.63 -4.20 -8.19
N GLU A 352 15.35 -5.47 -8.56
CA GLU A 352 16.18 -6.63 -8.22
C GLU A 352 17.47 -6.74 -9.06
N THR A 353 17.58 -5.96 -10.14
CA THR A 353 18.71 -6.03 -11.07
C THR A 353 20.02 -5.76 -10.34
N VAL A 354 20.99 -6.65 -10.52
CA VAL A 354 22.39 -6.41 -10.16
C VAL A 354 23.02 -5.59 -11.28
N TYR A 355 23.48 -4.39 -10.98
CA TYR A 355 24.11 -3.51 -11.97
C TYR A 355 25.53 -3.95 -12.30
N GLU A 356 26.01 -3.62 -13.49
CA GLU A 356 27.40 -3.88 -13.85
C GLU A 356 28.36 -3.20 -12.84
N GLY A 357 29.33 -3.97 -12.32
CA GLY A 357 30.25 -3.51 -11.28
C GLY A 357 29.66 -3.52 -9.85
N GLU A 358 28.46 -4.08 -9.66
CA GLU A 358 27.84 -4.25 -8.34
C GLU A 358 28.10 -5.67 -7.81
N ASP A 359 28.76 -5.78 -6.67
CA ASP A 359 28.92 -7.00 -5.90
C ASP A 359 28.00 -6.99 -4.68
N ARG A 360 27.47 -8.15 -4.31
CA ARG A 360 26.55 -8.31 -3.18
C ARG A 360 27.03 -9.40 -2.23
N ILE A 361 27.06 -9.08 -0.95
CA ILE A 361 27.41 -10.03 0.12
C ILE A 361 26.24 -10.10 1.11
N LEU A 362 25.72 -11.29 1.30
CA LEU A 362 24.72 -11.57 2.34
C LEU A 362 25.42 -12.23 3.52
N VAL A 363 25.33 -11.64 4.70
CA VAL A 363 25.76 -12.23 5.96
C VAL A 363 24.55 -12.82 6.65
N PRO A 364 24.55 -14.12 6.99
CA PRO A 364 23.40 -14.73 7.67
C PRO A 364 23.15 -14.09 9.04
N SER A 365 21.93 -13.67 9.30
CA SER A 365 21.51 -13.21 10.63
C SER A 365 21.49 -14.39 11.62
N PRO A 366 21.71 -14.14 12.93
CA PRO A 366 21.66 -15.17 13.95
C PRO A 366 20.31 -15.89 14.00
N GLN A 367 20.33 -17.22 14.15
CA GLN A 367 19.15 -18.06 14.26
C GLN A 367 18.60 -18.04 15.70
N VAL A 368 18.02 -16.92 16.12
CA VAL A 368 17.40 -16.71 17.44
C VAL A 368 15.94 -16.27 17.28
N ALA A 369 15.13 -16.48 18.31
CA ALA A 369 13.71 -16.14 18.25
C ALA A 369 13.50 -14.62 18.15
N THR A 370 14.29 -13.84 18.90
CA THR A 370 14.32 -12.38 18.90
C THR A 370 15.76 -11.90 19.09
N TYR A 371 16.13 -10.75 18.50
CA TYR A 371 17.51 -10.31 18.45
C TYR A 371 18.03 -9.67 19.76
N ASP A 372 17.16 -9.43 20.74
CA ASP A 372 17.57 -9.12 22.11
C ASP A 372 18.33 -10.27 22.79
N LEU A 373 18.14 -11.51 22.30
CA LEU A 373 18.91 -12.68 22.74
C LEU A 373 20.35 -12.72 22.17
N LYS A 374 20.61 -11.96 21.11
CA LYS A 374 21.94 -11.81 20.49
C LYS A 374 22.07 -10.42 19.86
N PRO A 375 22.17 -9.36 20.69
CA PRO A 375 22.12 -7.97 20.21
C PRO A 375 23.32 -7.57 19.32
N GLU A 376 24.47 -8.25 19.46
CA GLU A 376 25.61 -8.05 18.58
C GLU A 376 25.37 -8.56 17.15
N MET A 377 24.31 -9.35 16.96
CA MET A 377 23.95 -9.92 15.66
C MET A 377 25.14 -10.66 14.99
N SER A 378 25.41 -10.38 13.72
CA SER A 378 26.57 -10.91 12.96
C SER A 378 27.62 -9.85 12.66
N ALA A 379 27.69 -8.77 13.43
CA ALA A 379 28.59 -7.62 13.18
C ALA A 379 30.06 -8.02 12.96
N ARG A 380 30.58 -9.00 13.71
CA ARG A 380 31.95 -9.51 13.53
C ARG A 380 32.18 -10.20 12.19
N SER A 381 31.17 -10.87 11.66
CA SER A 381 31.23 -11.53 10.35
C SER A 381 31.19 -10.52 9.21
N GLU A 382 30.44 -9.45 9.35
CA GLU A 382 30.42 -8.35 8.38
C GLU A 382 31.76 -7.61 8.33
N GLU A 383 32.39 -7.37 9.49
CA GLU A 383 33.70 -6.73 9.59
C GLU A 383 34.77 -7.55 8.83
N HIS A 384 34.90 -8.83 9.08
CA HIS A 384 35.86 -9.71 8.39
C HIS A 384 35.61 -9.82 6.89
N THR A 385 34.37 -9.83 6.46
CA THR A 385 34.02 -9.94 5.04
C THR A 385 34.34 -8.65 4.29
N SER A 386 34.14 -7.49 4.89
CA SER A 386 34.49 -6.20 4.30
C SER A 386 36.01 -5.97 4.21
N GLU A 387 36.78 -6.47 5.18
CA GLU A 387 38.24 -6.41 5.17
C GLU A 387 38.87 -7.24 4.04
N LEU A 388 38.35 -8.45 3.79
CA LEU A 388 38.86 -9.36 2.75
C LEU A 388 38.68 -8.81 1.32
N GLN A 389 37.79 -7.87 1.10
CA GLN A 389 37.56 -7.28 -0.23
C GLN A 389 38.23 -5.90 -0.41
N SER A 390 38.84 -5.34 0.64
CA SER A 390 39.57 -4.07 0.56
C SER A 390 41.01 -4.24 0.05
N HIS A 391 41.47 -5.44 -0.21
CA HIS A 391 42.74 -5.83 -0.82
C HIS A 391 42.50 -6.33 -2.24
#